data_eeca880de3988eaa3f359910b460b61d
#
_entry.id   eeca880de3988eaa3f359910b460b61d
#
_cell.length_a   1.000
_cell.length_b   1.000
_cell.length_c   1.000
_cell.angle_alpha   90.00
_cell.angle_beta   90.00
_cell.angle_gamma   90.00
#
_symmetry.space_group_name_H-M   'P 1'
#
loop_
_entity.id
_entity.type
_entity.pdbx_description
1 polymer ?
#
loop_
_entity_poly.entity_id
_entity_poly.type
_entity_poly.pdbx_seq_one_letter_code
_entity_poly.pdbx_strand_id
1 'polypeptide(L)'
;MRTEVIGDCALILGDSLDVLPSIDGVNMVMTSPPYDGIRDYGEGFKPLDWQTCLTLLSQKILPGGVMVWNVGDQTVDGSESGTSFKQALHVMSQGLRLHDTMIYAKEGVTFPDANRYHPAFEYMFVFSNGAPKHFNGIKDWRNKWAGTKMHGTDRNKDGTTTTISGVGRPVPELGLRRNWWVIPNAYNGDTEGHPAPMPYAMAYDHIASWSAPGETVLDPFLGSGTTALAAMKQGRKFVGIEIDEGYFEIAVKRVRKAYEQPDMVTEMLRAAPSQASEQTALFLE
;
A
#
# COMPACT_ATOMS: atom_id res chain seq x y z
N MET A 1 -6.83 -24.55 10.13
CA MET A 1 -7.38 -23.39 9.40
C MET A 1 -8.70 -23.00 10.05
N ARG A 2 -8.84 -21.76 10.49
CA ARG A 2 -10.08 -21.19 11.05
C ARG A 2 -10.45 -19.95 10.23
N THR A 3 -11.73 -19.74 9.98
CA THR A 3 -12.21 -18.57 9.23
C THR A 3 -13.26 -17.84 10.05
N GLU A 4 -13.11 -16.53 10.18
CA GLU A 4 -14.08 -15.62 10.77
C GLU A 4 -14.65 -14.73 9.67
N VAL A 5 -15.97 -14.67 9.55
CA VAL A 5 -16.67 -13.83 8.57
C VAL A 5 -17.41 -12.72 9.33
N ILE A 6 -17.07 -11.47 9.01
CA ILE A 6 -17.63 -10.28 9.65
C ILE A 6 -18.09 -9.33 8.55
N GLY A 7 -19.39 -9.28 8.28
CA GLY A 7 -19.94 -8.58 7.11
C GLY A 7 -19.30 -9.11 5.82
N ASP A 8 -18.72 -8.23 5.01
CA ASP A 8 -18.03 -8.58 3.77
C ASP A 8 -16.54 -8.91 3.94
N CYS A 9 -16.07 -9.11 5.18
CA CYS A 9 -14.69 -9.45 5.51
C CYS A 9 -14.56 -10.92 5.91
N ALA A 10 -13.72 -11.69 5.22
CA ALA A 10 -13.31 -13.03 5.58
C ALA A 10 -11.87 -13.01 6.10
N LEU A 11 -11.65 -13.36 7.37
CA LEU A 11 -10.34 -13.44 8.00
C LEU A 11 -10.00 -14.91 8.21
N ILE A 12 -8.83 -15.35 7.76
CA ILE A 12 -8.41 -16.75 7.72
C ILE A 12 -7.14 -16.93 8.54
N LEU A 13 -7.19 -17.77 9.58
CA LEU A 13 -6.00 -18.20 10.33
C LEU A 13 -5.33 -19.35 9.59
N GLY A 14 -4.10 -19.12 9.09
CA GLY A 14 -3.32 -20.11 8.37
C GLY A 14 -2.10 -19.52 7.67
N ASP A 15 -1.26 -20.39 7.15
CA ASP A 15 -0.14 -19.99 6.29
C ASP A 15 -0.65 -19.50 4.93
N SER A 16 -0.17 -18.34 4.49
CA SER A 16 -0.57 -17.76 3.22
C SER A 16 -0.28 -18.70 2.04
N LEU A 17 0.81 -19.45 2.09
CA LEU A 17 1.18 -20.39 1.01
C LEU A 17 0.19 -21.55 0.90
N ASP A 18 -0.37 -21.99 2.02
CA ASP A 18 -1.37 -23.06 2.07
C ASP A 18 -2.78 -22.55 1.71
N VAL A 19 -3.10 -21.33 2.06
CA VAL A 19 -4.45 -20.74 1.90
C VAL A 19 -4.65 -20.13 0.51
N LEU A 20 -3.65 -19.43 -0.04
CA LEU A 20 -3.74 -18.73 -1.33
C LEU A 20 -4.23 -19.60 -2.50
N PRO A 21 -3.85 -20.90 -2.62
CA PRO A 21 -4.37 -21.74 -3.68
C PRO A 21 -5.89 -21.84 -3.71
N SER A 22 -6.54 -21.79 -2.53
CA SER A 22 -8.01 -21.90 -2.39
C SER A 22 -8.76 -20.58 -2.55
N ILE A 23 -8.07 -19.44 -2.61
CA ILE A 23 -8.70 -18.13 -2.79
C ILE A 23 -9.06 -17.93 -4.25
N ASP A 24 -10.26 -17.42 -4.51
CA ASP A 24 -10.69 -16.99 -5.84
C ASP A 24 -9.89 -15.78 -6.34
N GLY A 25 -10.05 -15.45 -7.62
CA GLY A 25 -9.46 -14.25 -8.19
C GLY A 25 -9.95 -12.97 -7.49
N VAL A 26 -9.03 -12.01 -7.27
CA VAL A 26 -9.29 -10.75 -6.57
C VAL A 26 -9.02 -9.54 -7.46
N ASN A 27 -9.69 -8.43 -7.15
CA ASN A 27 -9.52 -7.17 -7.89
C ASN A 27 -8.28 -6.42 -7.44
N MET A 28 -7.92 -6.56 -6.16
CA MET A 28 -6.77 -5.88 -5.59
C MET A 28 -6.08 -6.73 -4.53
N VAL A 29 -4.75 -6.68 -4.51
CA VAL A 29 -3.92 -7.04 -3.36
C VAL A 29 -3.33 -5.75 -2.79
N MET A 30 -3.46 -5.56 -1.48
CA MET A 30 -2.80 -4.48 -0.74
C MET A 30 -2.14 -5.06 0.48
N THR A 31 -0.81 -5.04 0.53
CA THR A 31 -0.07 -5.74 1.58
C THR A 31 1.33 -5.21 1.82
N SER A 32 1.84 -5.49 3.01
CA SER A 32 3.24 -5.34 3.42
C SER A 32 3.70 -6.69 3.98
N PRO A 33 4.52 -7.46 3.26
CA PRO A 33 4.98 -8.76 3.72
C PRO A 33 5.89 -8.64 4.94
N PRO A 34 6.15 -9.73 5.68
CA PRO A 34 7.24 -9.75 6.62
C PRO A 34 8.57 -9.52 5.88
N TYR A 35 9.36 -8.53 6.35
CA TYR A 35 10.63 -8.17 5.71
C TYR A 35 11.74 -9.11 6.19
N ASP A 36 12.65 -9.48 5.31
CA ASP A 36 13.78 -10.36 5.57
C ASP A 36 14.58 -9.92 6.81
N GLY A 37 14.37 -10.57 7.97
CA GLY A 37 15.19 -10.36 9.16
C GLY A 37 15.22 -8.94 9.76
N ILE A 38 14.46 -7.98 9.22
CA ILE A 38 14.39 -6.60 9.74
C ILE A 38 13.66 -6.55 11.08
N ARG A 39 12.80 -7.54 11.35
CA ARG A 39 11.99 -7.60 12.57
C ARG A 39 12.00 -9.00 13.14
N ASP A 40 12.03 -9.04 14.47
CA ASP A 40 11.85 -10.28 15.22
C ASP A 40 10.34 -10.55 15.35
N TYR A 41 9.87 -11.61 14.70
CA TYR A 41 8.48 -12.09 14.79
C TYR A 41 8.34 -13.22 15.82
N GLY A 42 9.36 -13.47 16.65
CA GLY A 42 9.36 -14.46 17.71
C GLY A 42 10.00 -15.79 17.34
N GLU A 43 10.17 -16.66 18.38
CA GLU A 43 10.75 -17.99 18.20
C GLU A 43 9.90 -18.86 17.27
N GLY A 44 10.55 -19.46 16.26
CA GLY A 44 9.89 -20.35 15.29
C GLY A 44 9.41 -19.67 14.01
N PHE A 45 9.56 -18.37 13.86
CA PHE A 45 9.28 -17.68 12.60
C PHE A 45 10.19 -18.19 11.47
N LYS A 46 9.59 -18.67 10.38
CA LYS A 46 10.31 -19.06 9.18
C LYS A 46 10.34 -17.90 8.20
N PRO A 47 11.48 -17.62 7.54
CA PRO A 47 11.52 -16.66 6.46
C PRO A 47 10.46 -16.98 5.40
N LEU A 48 9.77 -15.95 4.91
CA LEU A 48 8.78 -16.10 3.86
C LEU A 48 9.44 -16.62 2.57
N ASP A 49 8.91 -17.70 2.02
CA ASP A 49 9.18 -18.05 0.61
C ASP A 49 8.41 -17.06 -0.29
N TRP A 50 9.01 -15.86 -0.44
CA TRP A 50 8.40 -14.78 -1.20
C TRP A 50 8.25 -15.11 -2.68
N GLN A 51 9.07 -16.01 -3.24
CA GLN A 51 8.98 -16.42 -4.65
C GLN A 51 7.69 -17.19 -4.89
N THR A 52 7.44 -18.21 -4.08
CA THR A 52 6.19 -18.99 -4.16
C THR A 52 4.98 -18.09 -3.86
N CYS A 53 5.06 -17.25 -2.82
CA CYS A 53 3.98 -16.32 -2.45
C CYS A 53 3.63 -15.38 -3.60
N LEU A 54 4.60 -14.68 -4.18
CA LEU A 54 4.38 -13.72 -5.28
C LEU A 54 3.90 -14.42 -6.56
N THR A 55 4.35 -15.65 -6.82
CA THR A 55 3.83 -16.45 -7.92
C THR A 55 2.34 -16.74 -7.74
N LEU A 56 1.93 -17.21 -6.55
CA LEU A 56 0.53 -17.49 -6.24
C LEU A 56 -0.31 -16.21 -6.31
N LEU A 57 0.15 -15.10 -5.70
CA LEU A 57 -0.54 -13.82 -5.74
C LEU A 57 -0.73 -13.30 -7.17
N SER A 58 0.31 -13.40 -8.01
CA SER A 58 0.23 -12.95 -9.41
C SER A 58 -0.87 -13.66 -10.18
N GLN A 59 -1.11 -14.96 -9.88
CA GLN A 59 -2.19 -15.74 -10.48
C GLN A 59 -3.58 -15.37 -9.99
N LYS A 60 -3.68 -14.72 -8.81
CA LYS A 60 -4.96 -14.33 -8.21
C LYS A 60 -5.45 -12.97 -8.69
N ILE A 61 -4.59 -12.13 -9.29
CA ILE A 61 -4.99 -10.81 -9.77
C ILE A 61 -5.85 -10.95 -11.03
N LEU A 62 -7.11 -10.57 -10.95
CA LEU A 62 -8.04 -10.55 -12.08
C LEU A 62 -7.55 -9.59 -13.19
N PRO A 63 -7.95 -9.78 -14.47
CA PRO A 63 -7.65 -8.82 -15.53
C PRO A 63 -8.07 -7.39 -15.16
N GLY A 64 -7.16 -6.43 -15.26
CA GLY A 64 -7.35 -5.06 -14.81
C GLY A 64 -7.21 -4.83 -13.31
N GLY A 65 -6.98 -5.89 -12.54
CA GLY A 65 -6.69 -5.81 -11.10
C GLY A 65 -5.26 -5.33 -10.82
N VAL A 66 -5.02 -4.93 -9.57
CA VAL A 66 -3.78 -4.30 -9.11
C VAL A 66 -3.26 -4.98 -7.86
N MET A 67 -1.94 -5.12 -7.75
CA MET A 67 -1.26 -5.48 -6.52
C MET A 67 -0.36 -4.33 -6.07
N VAL A 68 -0.55 -3.86 -4.85
CA VAL A 68 0.35 -2.94 -4.16
C VAL A 68 1.17 -3.74 -3.15
N TRP A 69 2.47 -3.79 -3.39
CA TRP A 69 3.44 -4.51 -2.60
C TRP A 69 4.36 -3.52 -1.90
N ASN A 70 4.13 -3.29 -0.59
CA ASN A 70 4.96 -2.38 0.20
C ASN A 70 6.09 -3.14 0.85
N VAL A 71 7.34 -2.77 0.54
CA VAL A 71 8.53 -3.50 0.98
C VAL A 71 9.73 -2.57 1.14
N GLY A 72 10.56 -2.86 2.14
CA GLY A 72 11.87 -2.23 2.34
C GLY A 72 13.00 -3.26 2.31
N ASP A 73 14.22 -2.80 2.00
CA ASP A 73 15.41 -3.62 2.04
C ASP A 73 16.07 -3.57 3.41
N GLN A 74 16.64 -4.70 3.83
CA GLN A 74 17.50 -4.78 5.01
C GLN A 74 18.93 -4.41 4.63
N THR A 75 19.64 -3.79 5.58
CA THR A 75 21.09 -3.64 5.49
C THR A 75 21.77 -4.77 6.25
N VAL A 76 22.58 -5.57 5.56
CA VAL A 76 23.39 -6.66 6.12
C VAL A 76 24.84 -6.42 5.74
N ASP A 77 25.75 -6.42 6.73
CA ASP A 77 27.19 -6.22 6.52
C ASP A 77 27.53 -5.00 5.65
N GLY A 78 26.80 -3.89 5.86
CA GLY A 78 27.01 -2.65 5.13
C GLY A 78 26.46 -2.62 3.70
N SER A 79 25.70 -3.62 3.27
CA SER A 79 25.05 -3.69 1.96
C SER A 79 23.53 -3.84 2.11
N GLU A 80 22.74 -3.18 1.25
CA GLU A 80 21.32 -3.47 1.14
C GLU A 80 21.10 -4.84 0.52
N SER A 81 20.07 -5.56 0.97
CA SER A 81 19.74 -6.91 0.49
C SER A 81 19.32 -6.93 -0.99
N GLY A 82 18.74 -5.83 -1.48
CA GLY A 82 18.16 -5.73 -2.82
C GLY A 82 17.01 -6.71 -3.03
N THR A 83 16.40 -7.20 -1.94
CA THR A 83 15.29 -8.15 -2.01
C THR A 83 14.06 -7.50 -2.65
N SER A 84 13.81 -6.23 -2.39
CA SER A 84 12.73 -5.47 -3.00
C SER A 84 12.77 -5.50 -4.53
N PHE A 85 13.95 -5.31 -5.12
CA PHE A 85 14.15 -5.36 -6.57
C PHE A 85 14.00 -6.79 -7.13
N LYS A 86 14.52 -7.80 -6.42
CA LYS A 86 14.34 -9.21 -6.80
C LYS A 86 12.87 -9.59 -6.83
N GLN A 87 12.10 -9.16 -5.83
CA GLN A 87 10.67 -9.36 -5.74
C GLN A 87 9.93 -8.67 -6.89
N ALA A 88 10.27 -7.40 -7.18
CA ALA A 88 9.66 -6.68 -8.28
C ALA A 88 9.92 -7.34 -9.65
N LEU A 89 11.16 -7.75 -9.92
CA LEU A 89 11.52 -8.45 -11.15
C LEU A 89 10.84 -9.83 -11.24
N HIS A 90 10.69 -10.52 -10.11
CA HIS A 90 9.99 -11.81 -10.08
C HIS A 90 8.52 -11.64 -10.47
N VAL A 91 7.80 -10.67 -9.90
CA VAL A 91 6.39 -10.40 -10.26
C VAL A 91 6.25 -10.06 -11.74
N MET A 92 7.18 -9.27 -12.30
CA MET A 92 7.19 -8.97 -13.74
C MET A 92 7.40 -10.24 -14.57
N SER A 93 8.23 -11.18 -14.11
CA SER A 93 8.44 -12.48 -14.79
C SER A 93 7.20 -13.36 -14.75
N GLN A 94 6.27 -13.16 -13.80
CA GLN A 94 4.98 -13.83 -13.74
C GLN A 94 3.93 -13.21 -14.69
N GLY A 95 4.29 -12.19 -15.48
CA GLY A 95 3.44 -11.57 -16.49
C GLY A 95 2.67 -10.34 -16.04
N LEU A 96 2.75 -9.90 -14.79
CA LEU A 96 2.21 -8.63 -14.35
C LEU A 96 3.11 -7.48 -14.83
N ARG A 97 2.49 -6.33 -15.06
CA ARG A 97 3.20 -5.08 -15.41
C ARG A 97 3.60 -4.36 -14.13
N LEU A 98 4.84 -3.89 -14.03
CA LEU A 98 5.18 -2.85 -13.05
C LEU A 98 4.56 -1.54 -13.55
N HIS A 99 3.40 -1.19 -12.98
CA HIS A 99 2.62 -0.04 -13.40
C HIS A 99 3.20 1.27 -12.86
N ASP A 100 3.59 1.29 -11.59
CA ASP A 100 4.24 2.43 -10.94
C ASP A 100 5.23 1.96 -9.86
N THR A 101 6.29 2.73 -9.67
CA THR A 101 7.20 2.59 -8.53
C THR A 101 6.98 3.79 -7.62
N MET A 102 6.20 3.58 -6.55
CA MET A 102 5.89 4.61 -5.60
C MET A 102 6.79 4.52 -4.36
N ILE A 103 6.93 5.62 -3.66
CA ILE A 103 7.77 5.73 -2.46
C ILE A 103 6.89 6.10 -1.25
N TYR A 104 6.97 5.30 -0.21
CA TYR A 104 6.52 5.66 1.12
C TYR A 104 7.68 6.31 1.87
N ALA A 105 7.66 7.63 1.99
CA ALA A 105 8.64 8.38 2.79
C ALA A 105 8.16 8.46 4.25
N LYS A 106 9.05 8.06 5.17
CA LYS A 106 8.80 8.04 6.61
C LYS A 106 9.24 9.36 7.24
N GLU A 107 8.48 9.89 8.18
CA GLU A 107 8.88 11.09 8.93
C GLU A 107 9.94 10.78 10.00
N GLY A 108 10.03 9.54 10.46
CA GLY A 108 11.01 9.13 11.47
C GLY A 108 12.32 8.69 10.85
N VAL A 109 13.43 8.97 11.54
CA VAL A 109 14.76 8.48 11.18
C VAL A 109 15.09 7.25 12.00
N THR A 110 15.65 6.23 11.35
CA THR A 110 16.35 5.13 12.02
C THR A 110 17.76 5.56 12.40
N PHE A 111 18.40 4.85 13.34
CA PHE A 111 19.75 5.15 13.78
C PHE A 111 20.70 5.23 12.57
N PRO A 112 21.55 6.29 12.51
CA PRO A 112 22.45 6.47 11.39
C PRO A 112 23.53 5.39 11.39
N ASP A 113 23.79 4.86 10.22
CA ASP A 113 25.05 4.20 9.92
C ASP A 113 26.08 5.29 9.56
N ALA A 114 27.33 5.15 9.99
CA ALA A 114 28.37 6.15 9.77
C ALA A 114 28.69 6.40 8.28
N ASN A 115 28.30 5.48 7.40
CA ASN A 115 28.72 5.44 6.00
C ASN A 115 27.56 5.63 5.00
N ARG A 116 26.34 5.98 5.45
CA ARG A 116 25.17 6.16 4.57
C ARG A 116 24.19 7.19 5.10
N TYR A 117 23.33 7.65 4.22
CA TYR A 117 22.19 8.46 4.62
C TYR A 117 21.16 7.61 5.39
N HIS A 118 20.35 8.27 6.22
CA HIS A 118 19.27 7.60 6.95
C HIS A 118 18.28 6.93 5.99
N PRO A 119 17.98 5.63 6.14
CA PRO A 119 16.95 4.97 5.38
C PRO A 119 15.58 5.47 5.83
N ALA A 120 14.98 6.34 5.04
CA ALA A 120 13.75 7.04 5.38
C ALA A 120 12.58 6.72 4.43
N PHE A 121 12.66 5.61 3.67
CA PHE A 121 11.58 5.23 2.77
C PHE A 121 11.43 3.71 2.61
N GLU A 122 10.30 3.32 2.07
CA GLU A 122 10.00 1.97 1.55
C GLU A 122 9.44 2.10 0.14
N TYR A 123 9.58 1.03 -0.66
CA TYR A 123 8.96 0.95 -1.97
C TYR A 123 7.50 0.51 -1.85
N MET A 124 6.62 1.18 -2.57
CA MET A 124 5.26 0.73 -2.84
C MET A 124 5.19 0.38 -4.33
N PHE A 125 5.54 -0.87 -4.68
CA PHE A 125 5.44 -1.31 -6.07
C PHE A 125 3.98 -1.54 -6.43
N VAL A 126 3.53 -0.90 -7.48
CA VAL A 126 2.18 -1.09 -8.04
C VAL A 126 2.27 -1.95 -9.27
N PHE A 127 1.79 -3.19 -9.18
CA PHE A 127 1.70 -4.10 -10.32
C PHE A 127 0.27 -4.18 -10.83
N SER A 128 0.10 -4.50 -12.13
CA SER A 128 -1.21 -4.65 -12.73
C SER A 128 -1.30 -5.82 -13.70
N ASN A 129 -2.43 -6.49 -13.72
CA ASN A 129 -2.75 -7.49 -14.73
C ASN A 129 -3.39 -6.81 -15.95
N GLY A 130 -2.55 -6.39 -16.91
CA GLY A 130 -2.96 -5.55 -18.01
C GLY A 130 -3.05 -4.06 -17.63
N ALA A 131 -3.93 -3.30 -18.29
CA ALA A 131 -4.23 -1.93 -17.88
C ALA A 131 -5.11 -1.93 -16.62
N PRO A 132 -4.81 -1.14 -15.58
CA PRO A 132 -5.71 -1.04 -14.43
C PRO A 132 -7.12 -0.65 -14.84
N LYS A 133 -8.12 -1.35 -14.30
CA LYS A 133 -9.53 -1.06 -14.54
C LYS A 133 -9.96 0.24 -13.85
N HIS A 134 -9.38 0.53 -12.70
CA HIS A 134 -9.66 1.71 -11.89
C HIS A 134 -8.39 2.50 -11.62
N PHE A 135 -8.49 3.81 -11.75
CA PHE A 135 -7.51 4.75 -11.23
C PHE A 135 -8.25 6.01 -10.76
N ASN A 136 -8.56 6.06 -9.47
CA ASN A 136 -9.18 7.21 -8.81
C ASN A 136 -8.09 8.05 -8.15
N GLY A 137 -7.29 8.74 -8.96
CA GLY A 137 -6.13 9.49 -8.50
C GLY A 137 -6.49 10.59 -7.51
N ILE A 138 -5.81 10.62 -6.39
CA ILE A 138 -6.02 11.59 -5.31
C ILE A 138 -5.49 12.95 -5.75
N LYS A 139 -6.32 13.99 -5.62
CA LYS A 139 -5.98 15.36 -6.00
C LYS A 139 -5.86 16.22 -4.75
N ASP A 140 -4.69 16.28 -4.19
CA ASP A 140 -4.35 17.08 -3.01
C ASP A 140 -3.03 17.84 -3.12
N TRP A 141 -2.34 17.70 -4.25
CA TRP A 141 -1.10 18.44 -4.50
C TRP A 141 -1.41 19.89 -4.89
N ARG A 142 -1.03 20.85 -4.04
CA ARG A 142 -1.22 22.27 -4.34
C ARG A 142 -0.31 22.71 -5.50
N ASN A 143 -0.91 23.23 -6.54
CA ASN A 143 -0.18 23.75 -7.69
C ASN A 143 0.33 25.17 -7.42
N LYS A 144 1.63 25.38 -7.52
CA LYS A 144 2.28 26.68 -7.31
C LYS A 144 1.70 27.79 -8.22
N TRP A 145 1.27 27.42 -9.42
CA TRP A 145 0.77 28.35 -10.46
C TRP A 145 -0.76 28.30 -10.60
N ALA A 146 -1.48 27.93 -9.54
CA ALA A 146 -2.95 27.87 -9.56
C ALA A 146 -3.56 29.19 -10.09
N GLY A 147 -4.57 29.07 -10.96
CA GLY A 147 -5.27 30.20 -11.58
C GLY A 147 -4.57 30.83 -12.78
N THR A 148 -3.26 30.60 -12.99
CA THR A 148 -2.57 31.10 -14.20
C THR A 148 -2.94 30.23 -15.42
N LYS A 149 -2.83 30.77 -16.62
CA LYS A 149 -3.07 30.00 -17.84
C LYS A 149 -1.96 29.00 -18.09
N MET A 150 -2.32 27.76 -18.39
CA MET A 150 -1.35 26.74 -18.81
C MET A 150 -0.69 27.13 -20.11
N HIS A 151 0.64 27.00 -20.14
CA HIS A 151 1.49 27.17 -21.30
C HIS A 151 2.47 26.01 -21.39
N GLY A 152 2.88 25.64 -22.59
CA GLY A 152 3.94 24.66 -22.77
C GLY A 152 3.80 23.84 -24.04
N THR A 153 4.86 23.12 -24.33
CA THR A 153 4.95 22.17 -25.44
C THR A 153 5.61 20.89 -24.94
N ASP A 154 5.18 19.76 -25.47
CA ASP A 154 5.87 18.48 -25.33
C ASP A 154 6.82 18.26 -26.46
N ARG A 155 8.02 17.76 -26.21
CA ARG A 155 9.00 17.37 -27.20
C ARG A 155 8.77 15.95 -27.69
N ASN A 156 8.54 15.78 -28.96
CA ASN A 156 8.39 14.49 -29.61
C ASN A 156 9.74 13.77 -29.78
N LYS A 157 9.70 12.43 -29.98
CA LYS A 157 10.90 11.62 -30.20
C LYS A 157 11.70 12.04 -31.46
N ASP A 158 11.03 12.62 -32.43
CA ASP A 158 11.64 13.15 -33.69
C ASP A 158 12.24 14.56 -33.54
N GLY A 159 12.18 15.13 -32.31
CA GLY A 159 12.71 16.46 -32.01
C GLY A 159 11.72 17.60 -32.24
N THR A 160 10.57 17.35 -32.83
CA THR A 160 9.50 18.36 -33.00
C THR A 160 8.81 18.62 -31.65
N THR A 161 8.02 19.70 -31.58
CA THR A 161 7.21 20.00 -30.38
C THR A 161 5.73 20.04 -30.72
N THR A 162 4.91 19.51 -29.81
CA THR A 162 3.46 19.66 -29.85
C THR A 162 2.97 20.44 -28.64
N THR A 163 1.92 21.23 -28.82
CA THR A 163 1.30 21.95 -27.70
C THR A 163 0.72 20.98 -26.71
N ILE A 164 1.01 21.17 -25.40
CA ILE A 164 0.41 20.33 -24.34
C ILE A 164 -1.11 20.46 -24.32
N SER A 165 -1.78 19.39 -23.93
CA SER A 165 -3.23 19.42 -23.74
C SER A 165 -3.60 20.42 -22.62
N GLY A 166 -4.59 21.28 -22.90
CA GLY A 166 -5.08 22.25 -21.92
C GLY A 166 -4.43 23.63 -21.92
N VAL A 167 -3.55 23.94 -22.90
CA VAL A 167 -3.04 25.31 -23.07
C VAL A 167 -4.18 26.33 -23.09
N GLY A 168 -3.99 27.44 -22.36
CA GLY A 168 -4.98 28.50 -22.18
C GLY A 168 -6.02 28.25 -21.08
N ARG A 169 -6.15 27.02 -20.55
CA ARG A 169 -6.99 26.73 -19.38
C ARG A 169 -6.28 27.16 -18.10
N PRO A 170 -7.02 27.55 -17.04
CA PRO A 170 -6.39 27.86 -15.76
C PRO A 170 -5.79 26.58 -15.15
N VAL A 171 -4.62 26.72 -14.54
CA VAL A 171 -4.03 25.67 -13.73
C VAL A 171 -4.93 25.43 -12.53
N PRO A 172 -5.39 24.19 -12.26
CA PRO A 172 -6.24 23.89 -11.12
C PRO A 172 -5.50 24.15 -9.80
N GLU A 173 -6.21 24.46 -8.74
CA GLU A 173 -5.62 24.65 -7.40
C GLU A 173 -4.94 23.37 -6.91
N LEU A 174 -5.62 22.24 -7.06
CA LEU A 174 -5.12 20.93 -6.68
C LEU A 174 -4.85 20.08 -7.92
N GLY A 175 -3.66 19.53 -7.98
CA GLY A 175 -3.21 18.53 -8.94
C GLY A 175 -3.19 17.13 -8.36
N LEU A 176 -2.90 16.16 -9.21
CA LEU A 176 -2.71 14.77 -8.83
C LEU A 176 -1.53 14.66 -7.84
N ARG A 177 -1.72 13.89 -6.76
CA ARG A 177 -0.67 13.56 -5.79
C ARG A 177 0.53 12.93 -6.52
N ARG A 178 1.72 13.23 -6.05
CA ARG A 178 2.95 12.62 -6.59
C ARG A 178 3.04 11.15 -6.18
N ASN A 179 3.87 10.38 -6.86
CA ASN A 179 4.09 8.96 -6.54
C ASN A 179 5.07 8.72 -5.37
N TRP A 180 5.39 9.74 -4.61
CA TRP A 180 6.05 9.64 -3.30
C TRP A 180 5.14 10.25 -2.24
N TRP A 181 4.87 9.46 -1.21
CA TRP A 181 3.91 9.81 -0.15
C TRP A 181 4.64 9.92 1.18
N VAL A 182 4.52 11.07 1.83
CA VAL A 182 4.96 11.23 3.22
C VAL A 182 3.79 10.82 4.10
N ILE A 183 3.95 9.72 4.82
CA ILE A 183 2.91 9.19 5.70
C ILE A 183 3.53 9.02 7.09
N PRO A 184 2.92 9.60 8.15
CA PRO A 184 3.34 9.35 9.51
C PRO A 184 3.37 7.86 9.81
N ASN A 185 4.37 7.43 10.58
CA ASN A 185 4.43 6.05 11.04
C ASN A 185 3.15 5.68 11.79
N ALA A 186 2.68 4.45 11.61
CA ALA A 186 1.55 3.97 12.39
C ALA A 186 1.88 4.05 13.88
N TYR A 187 0.98 4.62 14.68
CA TYR A 187 1.16 4.73 16.11
C TYR A 187 0.81 3.40 16.79
N ASN A 188 1.70 2.90 17.65
CA ASN A 188 1.54 1.59 18.29
C ASN A 188 0.30 1.48 19.22
N GLY A 189 -0.28 2.60 19.64
CA GLY A 189 -1.45 2.63 20.52
C GLY A 189 -2.72 2.03 19.92
N ASP A 190 -2.86 2.08 18.59
CA ASP A 190 -4.06 1.61 17.89
C ASP A 190 -3.96 0.15 17.40
N THR A 191 -2.81 -0.50 17.58
CA THR A 191 -2.50 -1.80 16.99
C THR A 191 -2.24 -2.91 18.01
N GLU A 192 -2.54 -2.63 19.29
CA GLU A 192 -2.42 -3.58 20.40
C GLU A 192 -1.06 -4.31 20.44
N GLY A 193 0.05 -3.58 20.14
CA GLY A 193 1.41 -4.11 20.25
C GLY A 193 1.97 -4.80 18.99
N HIS A 194 1.30 -4.73 17.84
CA HIS A 194 1.87 -5.24 16.58
C HIS A 194 3.17 -4.49 16.24
N PRO A 195 4.31 -5.18 15.99
CA PRO A 195 5.62 -4.55 15.86
C PRO A 195 5.78 -3.70 14.60
N ALA A 196 4.91 -3.91 13.61
CA ALA A 196 5.05 -3.32 12.27
C ALA A 196 3.71 -3.03 11.59
N PRO A 197 2.83 -2.21 12.20
CA PRO A 197 1.55 -1.94 11.57
C PRO A 197 1.74 -1.10 10.30
N MET A 198 1.03 -1.47 9.22
CA MET A 198 0.89 -0.62 8.05
C MET A 198 0.14 0.66 8.43
N PRO A 199 0.56 1.86 8.00
CA PRO A 199 -0.22 3.06 8.21
C PRO A 199 -1.60 2.95 7.57
N TYR A 200 -2.66 3.28 8.32
CA TYR A 200 -4.03 3.20 7.81
C TYR A 200 -4.25 4.04 6.55
N ALA A 201 -3.70 5.27 6.52
CA ALA A 201 -3.80 6.16 5.37
C ALA A 201 -3.21 5.54 4.10
N MET A 202 -2.11 4.77 4.20
CA MET A 202 -1.54 4.05 3.06
C MET A 202 -2.52 3.04 2.49
N ALA A 203 -3.06 2.15 3.32
CA ALA A 203 -4.03 1.14 2.88
C ALA A 203 -5.30 1.81 2.31
N TYR A 204 -5.83 2.82 3.01
CA TYR A 204 -7.03 3.53 2.61
C TYR A 204 -6.88 4.19 1.23
N ASP A 205 -5.81 4.95 1.02
CA ASP A 205 -5.58 5.71 -0.20
C ASP A 205 -5.28 4.82 -1.41
N HIS A 206 -4.54 3.71 -1.20
CA HIS A 206 -4.33 2.75 -2.28
C HIS A 206 -5.62 2.00 -2.66
N ILE A 207 -6.43 1.57 -1.68
CA ILE A 207 -7.71 0.90 -1.93
C ILE A 207 -8.67 1.85 -2.67
N ALA A 208 -8.74 3.13 -2.27
CA ALA A 208 -9.52 4.15 -2.97
C ALA A 208 -9.07 4.33 -4.42
N SER A 209 -7.75 4.34 -4.65
CA SER A 209 -7.15 4.62 -5.96
C SER A 209 -7.37 3.48 -6.96
N TRP A 210 -7.26 2.22 -6.51
CA TRP A 210 -7.10 1.07 -7.39
C TRP A 210 -8.25 0.08 -7.38
N SER A 211 -9.33 0.34 -6.63
CA SER A 211 -10.52 -0.53 -6.59
C SER A 211 -11.82 0.27 -6.59
N ALA A 212 -12.93 -0.42 -6.81
CA ALA A 212 -14.28 0.12 -6.69
C ALA A 212 -15.06 -0.53 -5.53
N PRO A 213 -16.09 0.12 -4.96
CA PRO A 213 -16.98 -0.50 -3.99
C PRO A 213 -17.54 -1.84 -4.50
N GLY A 214 -17.64 -2.82 -3.63
CA GLY A 214 -18.06 -4.19 -3.93
C GLY A 214 -17.00 -5.10 -4.54
N GLU A 215 -15.83 -4.57 -4.95
CA GLU A 215 -14.69 -5.37 -5.40
C GLU A 215 -13.93 -5.97 -4.21
N THR A 216 -13.20 -7.06 -4.46
CA THR A 216 -12.48 -7.81 -3.42
C THR A 216 -11.04 -7.36 -3.29
N VAL A 217 -10.64 -7.01 -2.07
CA VAL A 217 -9.26 -6.71 -1.66
C VAL A 217 -8.72 -7.90 -0.85
N LEU A 218 -7.50 -8.32 -1.15
CA LEU A 218 -6.79 -9.39 -0.45
C LEU A 218 -5.56 -8.82 0.26
N ASP A 219 -5.35 -9.23 1.50
CA ASP A 219 -4.10 -9.05 2.24
C ASP A 219 -3.63 -10.41 2.78
N PRO A 220 -2.58 -11.03 2.20
CA PRO A 220 -2.08 -12.31 2.64
C PRO A 220 -1.26 -12.26 3.95
N PHE A 221 -1.02 -11.06 4.49
CA PHE A 221 -0.28 -10.82 5.73
C PHE A 221 -1.05 -9.81 6.59
N LEU A 222 -2.26 -10.23 7.01
CA LEU A 222 -3.28 -9.40 7.64
C LEU A 222 -2.78 -8.61 8.86
N GLY A 223 -1.88 -9.21 9.66
CA GLY A 223 -1.40 -8.61 10.90
C GLY A 223 -2.54 -8.19 11.80
N SER A 224 -2.51 -6.97 12.27
CA SER A 224 -3.57 -6.40 13.13
C SER A 224 -4.85 -5.95 12.39
N GLY A 225 -4.98 -6.21 11.07
CA GLY A 225 -6.21 -5.97 10.31
C GLY A 225 -6.39 -4.56 9.75
N THR A 226 -5.34 -3.78 9.60
CA THR A 226 -5.44 -2.40 9.09
C THR A 226 -6.02 -2.33 7.69
N THR A 227 -5.60 -3.22 6.79
CA THR A 227 -6.12 -3.30 5.41
C THR A 227 -7.59 -3.69 5.39
N ALA A 228 -8.01 -4.59 6.29
CA ALA A 228 -9.43 -4.98 6.44
C ALA A 228 -10.31 -3.79 6.81
N LEU A 229 -9.88 -3.00 7.81
CA LEU A 229 -10.59 -1.79 8.22
C LEU A 229 -10.71 -0.78 7.08
N ALA A 230 -9.63 -0.58 6.33
CA ALA A 230 -9.61 0.34 5.19
C ALA A 230 -10.55 -0.13 4.05
N ALA A 231 -10.57 -1.41 3.73
CA ALA A 231 -11.43 -2.01 2.73
C ALA A 231 -12.91 -1.91 3.13
N MET A 232 -13.24 -2.30 4.37
CA MET A 232 -14.60 -2.26 4.92
C MET A 232 -15.15 -0.83 4.92
N LYS A 233 -14.36 0.16 5.36
CA LYS A 233 -14.79 1.56 5.40
C LYS A 233 -15.17 2.12 4.03
N GLN A 234 -14.60 1.55 2.99
CA GLN A 234 -14.83 1.97 1.61
C GLN A 234 -15.81 1.06 0.85
N GLY A 235 -16.48 0.12 1.54
CA GLY A 235 -17.46 -0.78 0.95
C GLY A 235 -16.86 -1.83 0.01
N ARG A 236 -15.60 -2.23 0.24
CA ARG A 236 -14.96 -3.35 -0.48
C ARG A 236 -15.18 -4.64 0.30
N LYS A 237 -15.28 -5.75 -0.42
CA LYS A 237 -15.12 -7.07 0.16
C LYS A 237 -13.67 -7.29 0.51
N PHE A 238 -13.42 -8.07 1.56
CA PHE A 238 -12.06 -8.28 2.03
C PHE A 238 -11.77 -9.73 2.35
N VAL A 239 -10.58 -10.19 1.99
CA VAL A 239 -10.00 -11.46 2.43
C VAL A 239 -8.66 -11.17 3.07
N GLY A 240 -8.45 -11.62 4.30
CA GLY A 240 -7.19 -11.50 5.02
C GLY A 240 -6.70 -12.84 5.52
N ILE A 241 -5.39 -13.08 5.44
CA ILE A 241 -4.75 -14.30 5.93
C ILE A 241 -3.72 -13.91 6.98
N GLU A 242 -3.70 -14.61 8.11
CA GLU A 242 -2.75 -14.39 9.19
C GLU A 242 -2.31 -15.75 9.74
N ILE A 243 -1.01 -15.92 9.91
CA ILE A 243 -0.43 -17.16 10.43
C ILE A 243 -0.36 -17.17 11.95
N ASP A 244 -0.17 -16.00 12.59
CA ASP A 244 -0.08 -15.86 14.03
C ASP A 244 -1.48 -15.74 14.65
N GLU A 245 -1.80 -16.64 15.58
CA GLU A 245 -3.12 -16.67 16.23
C GLU A 245 -3.37 -15.39 17.06
N GLY A 246 -2.34 -14.84 17.71
CA GLY A 246 -2.47 -13.62 18.51
C GLY A 246 -2.83 -12.40 17.64
N TYR A 247 -2.14 -12.21 16.53
CA TYR A 247 -2.46 -11.13 15.57
C TYR A 247 -3.80 -11.36 14.89
N PHE A 248 -4.14 -12.61 14.58
CA PHE A 248 -5.45 -12.95 14.04
C PHE A 248 -6.59 -12.53 14.99
N GLU A 249 -6.49 -12.84 16.30
CA GLU A 249 -7.49 -12.44 17.29
C GLU A 249 -7.60 -10.91 17.42
N ILE A 250 -6.49 -10.21 17.38
CA ILE A 250 -6.47 -8.74 17.36
C ILE A 250 -7.22 -8.22 16.12
N ALA A 251 -6.95 -8.77 14.94
CA ALA A 251 -7.62 -8.37 13.71
C ALA A 251 -9.13 -8.63 13.77
N VAL A 252 -9.55 -9.82 14.22
CA VAL A 252 -10.96 -10.20 14.39
C VAL A 252 -11.68 -9.23 15.34
N LYS A 253 -11.09 -8.93 16.48
CA LYS A 253 -11.65 -8.00 17.48
C LYS A 253 -11.81 -6.60 16.89
N ARG A 254 -10.79 -6.08 16.19
CA ARG A 254 -10.81 -4.75 15.57
C ARG A 254 -11.84 -4.65 14.46
N VAL A 255 -11.89 -5.63 13.56
CA VAL A 255 -12.84 -5.65 12.43
C VAL A 255 -14.26 -5.79 12.96
N ARG A 256 -14.51 -6.64 13.96
CA ARG A 256 -15.82 -6.79 14.59
C ARG A 256 -16.29 -5.50 15.26
N LYS A 257 -15.43 -4.87 16.05
CA LYS A 257 -15.72 -3.57 16.68
C LYS A 257 -16.05 -2.50 15.63
N ALA A 258 -15.31 -2.43 14.57
CA ALA A 258 -15.55 -1.47 13.48
C ALA A 258 -16.84 -1.74 12.71
N TYR A 259 -17.21 -3.01 12.54
CA TYR A 259 -18.46 -3.42 11.91
C TYR A 259 -19.68 -3.04 12.77
N GLU A 260 -19.59 -3.25 14.09
CA GLU A 260 -20.66 -2.96 15.06
C GLU A 260 -20.80 -1.45 15.34
N GLN A 261 -19.71 -0.68 15.17
CA GLN A 261 -19.64 0.75 15.49
C GLN A 261 -19.03 1.57 14.34
N PRO A 262 -19.73 1.72 13.21
CA PRO A 262 -19.19 2.38 12.02
C PRO A 262 -18.74 3.85 12.24
N ASP A 263 -19.37 4.55 13.19
CA ASP A 263 -19.08 5.95 13.49
C ASP A 263 -17.76 6.15 14.23
N MET A 264 -17.33 5.18 15.07
CA MET A 264 -16.03 5.24 15.75
C MET A 264 -14.85 5.14 14.78
N VAL A 265 -14.98 4.38 13.69
CA VAL A 265 -13.95 4.30 12.65
C VAL A 265 -13.77 5.67 11.99
N THR A 266 -14.84 6.44 11.86
CA THR A 266 -14.80 7.81 11.32
C THR A 266 -14.05 8.77 12.25
N GLU A 267 -14.12 8.56 13.56
CA GLU A 267 -13.45 9.39 14.57
C GLU A 267 -11.94 9.07 14.65
N MET A 268 -11.56 7.78 14.57
CA MET A 268 -10.17 7.35 14.43
C MET A 268 -9.50 7.93 13.16
N LEU A 269 -10.26 8.08 12.07
CA LEU A 269 -9.78 8.65 10.82
C LEU A 269 -9.62 10.18 10.86
N ARG A 270 -10.43 10.88 11.64
CA ARG A 270 -10.33 12.33 11.83
C ARG A 270 -9.14 12.72 12.71
N ALA A 271 -8.68 11.80 13.56
CA ALA A 271 -7.50 12.00 14.41
C ALA A 271 -6.18 11.82 13.63
N ALA A 272 -6.20 11.23 12.43
CA ALA A 272 -5.04 11.20 11.54
C ALA A 272 -4.89 12.58 10.87
N PRO A 273 -3.74 13.28 11.00
CA PRO A 273 -3.54 14.59 10.38
C PRO A 273 -3.73 14.49 8.86
N SER A 274 -4.50 15.43 8.30
CA SER A 274 -4.70 15.51 6.84
C SER A 274 -3.37 15.91 6.19
N GLN A 275 -2.81 15.02 5.39
CA GLN A 275 -1.49 15.18 4.75
C GLN A 275 -1.35 16.40 3.83
N ALA A 276 -2.47 16.98 3.39
CA ALA A 276 -2.47 18.06 2.41
C ALA A 276 -1.85 19.40 2.90
N SER A 277 -1.79 19.63 4.20
CA SER A 277 -1.33 20.93 4.77
C SER A 277 0.17 20.97 5.06
N GLU A 278 0.82 19.85 5.33
CA GLU A 278 2.22 19.79 5.77
C GLU A 278 3.21 19.51 4.64
N GLN A 279 2.83 18.72 3.64
CA GLN A 279 3.70 18.42 2.49
C GLN A 279 4.07 19.66 1.66
N THR A 280 3.23 20.69 1.69
CA THR A 280 3.47 21.93 0.95
C THR A 280 4.45 22.86 1.66
N ALA A 281 4.53 22.81 2.99
CA ALA A 281 5.40 23.69 3.79
C ALA A 281 6.88 23.28 3.69
N LEU A 282 7.19 21.99 3.60
CA LEU A 282 8.56 21.46 3.57
C LEU A 282 9.33 21.72 2.26
N PHE A 283 8.65 22.11 1.18
CA PHE A 283 9.27 22.29 -0.14
C PHE A 283 9.06 23.67 -0.75
N LEU A 284 8.53 24.64 0.01
CA LEU A 284 8.34 26.03 -0.43
C LEU A 284 9.31 27.01 0.25
N GLU A 285 10.17 26.56 1.15
CA GLU A 285 11.36 27.26 1.61
C GLU A 285 12.59 26.80 0.80
#